data_8bee6ef508a00d013d97e7ff9282e725
#
_entry.id   8bee6ef508a00d013d97e7ff9282e725
#
_cell.length_a   1.000
_cell.length_b   1.000
_cell.length_c   1.000
_cell.angle_alpha   90.00
_cell.angle_beta   90.00
_cell.angle_gamma   90.00
#
_symmetry.space_group_name_H-M   'P 1'
#
loop_
_entity.id
_entity.type
_entity.pdbx_description
1 polymer ?
#
loop_
_entity_poly.entity_id
_entity_poly.type
_entity_poly.pdbx_seq_one_letter_code
_entity_poly.pdbx_strand_id
1 'polypeptide(L)'
;MMSRILDFGGIDRLSEHSLSDMLATTYVTAKKYVNWLNEYCARYEINTPLRLAAFLAQIGHESCRLCFSEEIAKGDAYEGRKDLGNIHKGDGKKYKGRGLIQVTSRCPTGKARDGTETCLHWGESAPRR
;
A
#
# COMPACT_ATOMS: atom_id res chain seq x y z
N MET A 1 -22.60 -3.62 -12.55
CA MET A 1 -21.74 -2.60 -11.95
C MET A 1 -20.89 -1.99 -13.08
N MET A 2 -21.12 -0.74 -13.40
CA MET A 2 -20.30 -0.04 -14.40
C MET A 2 -18.89 0.11 -13.85
N SER A 3 -17.94 -0.58 -14.46
CA SER A 3 -16.52 -0.33 -14.27
C SER A 3 -16.26 1.13 -14.68
N ARG A 4 -16.01 2.02 -13.71
CA ARG A 4 -15.49 3.34 -14.02
C ARG A 4 -14.12 3.14 -14.66
N ILE A 5 -14.09 3.28 -15.98
CA ILE A 5 -12.84 3.32 -16.73
C ILE A 5 -12.12 4.58 -16.28
N LEU A 6 -10.98 4.42 -15.64
CA LEU A 6 -10.13 5.54 -15.26
C LEU A 6 -9.45 6.04 -16.53
N ASP A 7 -9.89 7.19 -17.00
CA ASP A 7 -9.20 7.90 -18.09
C ASP A 7 -8.00 8.65 -17.49
N PHE A 8 -6.84 8.08 -17.65
CA PHE A 8 -5.56 8.70 -17.26
C PHE A 8 -4.99 9.59 -18.38
N GLY A 9 -5.83 10.27 -19.16
CA GLY A 9 -5.35 11.08 -20.29
C GLY A 9 -4.75 10.23 -21.43
N GLY A 10 -5.39 9.07 -21.70
CA GLY A 10 -4.94 8.10 -22.69
C GLY A 10 -4.32 6.83 -22.11
N ILE A 11 -4.23 6.71 -20.77
CA ILE A 11 -3.84 5.48 -20.08
C ILE A 11 -5.07 4.97 -19.34
N ASP A 12 -5.83 4.08 -19.96
CA ASP A 12 -7.05 3.52 -19.36
C ASP A 12 -6.79 2.72 -18.07
N ARG A 13 -5.68 2.03 -18.00
CA ARG A 13 -5.23 1.23 -16.84
C ARG A 13 -3.72 1.05 -16.89
N LEU A 14 -3.11 0.90 -15.70
CA LEU A 14 -1.73 0.43 -15.62
C LEU A 14 -1.66 -1.00 -16.15
N SER A 15 -0.75 -1.25 -17.09
CA SER A 15 -0.36 -2.59 -17.49
C SER A 15 0.85 -3.05 -16.68
N GLU A 16 1.15 -4.34 -16.71
CA GLU A 16 2.35 -4.89 -16.07
C GLU A 16 3.62 -4.26 -16.61
N HIS A 17 3.67 -4.01 -17.92
CA HIS A 17 4.83 -3.39 -18.57
C HIS A 17 4.97 -1.93 -18.16
N SER A 18 3.88 -1.15 -18.24
CA SER A 18 3.94 0.27 -17.84
C SER A 18 4.31 0.43 -16.36
N LEU A 19 3.77 -0.40 -15.48
CA LEU A 19 4.11 -0.38 -14.06
C LEU A 19 5.58 -0.77 -13.82
N SER A 20 6.07 -1.79 -14.54
CA SER A 20 7.47 -2.22 -14.49
C SER A 20 8.41 -1.09 -14.90
N ASP A 21 8.10 -0.39 -16.00
CA ASP A 21 8.92 0.71 -16.51
C ASP A 21 8.89 1.92 -15.58
N MET A 22 7.69 2.34 -15.14
CA MET A 22 7.51 3.52 -14.28
C MET A 22 8.21 3.38 -12.93
N LEU A 23 8.22 2.19 -12.35
CA LEU A 23 8.85 1.92 -11.06
C LEU A 23 10.25 1.31 -11.15
N ALA A 24 10.75 1.07 -12.38
CA ALA A 24 12.00 0.36 -12.60
C ALA A 24 12.09 -0.95 -11.79
N THR A 25 10.99 -1.70 -11.79
CA THR A 25 10.87 -3.01 -11.12
C THR A 25 10.79 -4.14 -12.14
N THR A 26 10.79 -5.39 -11.68
CA THR A 26 10.66 -6.53 -12.60
C THR A 26 9.21 -6.72 -13.06
N TYR A 27 9.03 -7.27 -14.25
CA TYR A 27 7.71 -7.64 -14.78
C TYR A 27 6.94 -8.56 -13.81
N VAL A 28 7.63 -9.52 -13.21
CA VAL A 28 7.02 -10.46 -12.24
C VAL A 28 6.49 -9.71 -11.02
N THR A 29 7.25 -8.74 -10.52
CA THR A 29 6.82 -7.90 -9.40
C THR A 29 5.65 -7.02 -9.80
N ALA A 30 5.72 -6.34 -10.96
CA ALA A 30 4.63 -5.52 -11.47
C ALA A 30 3.33 -6.31 -11.64
N LYS A 31 3.40 -7.50 -12.23
CA LYS A 31 2.26 -8.42 -12.39
C LYS A 31 1.56 -8.76 -11.08
N LYS A 32 2.33 -8.89 -10.00
CA LYS A 32 1.80 -9.18 -8.67
C LYS A 32 0.92 -8.06 -8.12
N TYR A 33 1.22 -6.80 -8.44
CA TYR A 33 0.59 -5.63 -7.83
C TYR A 33 -0.34 -4.85 -8.75
N VAL A 34 -0.24 -4.99 -10.08
CA VAL A 34 -0.92 -4.13 -11.05
C VAL A 34 -2.44 -4.12 -10.90
N ASN A 35 -3.08 -5.26 -10.71
CA ASN A 35 -4.53 -5.35 -10.56
C ASN A 35 -5.01 -4.62 -9.30
N TRP A 36 -4.28 -4.77 -8.22
CA TRP A 36 -4.49 -4.10 -6.95
C TRP A 36 -4.35 -2.60 -7.06
N LEU A 37 -3.25 -2.13 -7.67
CA LEU A 37 -3.01 -0.71 -7.86
C LEU A 37 -4.10 -0.09 -8.73
N ASN A 38 -4.55 -0.76 -9.79
CA ASN A 38 -5.65 -0.30 -10.61
C ASN A 38 -6.97 -0.19 -9.82
N GLU A 39 -7.29 -1.19 -8.99
CA GLU A 39 -8.48 -1.18 -8.15
C GLU A 39 -8.45 -0.01 -7.17
N TYR A 40 -7.33 0.18 -6.47
CA TYR A 40 -7.21 1.26 -5.48
C TYR A 40 -7.12 2.64 -6.13
N CYS A 41 -6.44 2.78 -7.26
CA CYS A 41 -6.46 4.04 -8.02
C CYS A 41 -7.88 4.42 -8.42
N ALA A 42 -8.70 3.44 -8.83
CA ALA A 42 -10.11 3.67 -9.12
C ALA A 42 -10.90 4.10 -7.88
N ARG A 43 -10.71 3.37 -6.78
CA ARG A 43 -11.44 3.59 -5.53
C ARG A 43 -11.16 4.95 -4.89
N TYR A 44 -9.91 5.40 -4.97
CA TYR A 44 -9.46 6.66 -4.35
C TYR A 44 -9.31 7.82 -5.34
N GLU A 45 -9.89 7.69 -6.53
CA GLU A 45 -9.89 8.75 -7.55
C GLU A 45 -8.50 9.25 -7.93
N ILE A 46 -7.51 8.33 -7.92
CA ILE A 46 -6.18 8.60 -8.49
C ILE A 46 -6.28 8.44 -10.00
N ASN A 47 -6.92 9.43 -10.65
CA ASN A 47 -7.43 9.35 -12.02
C ASN A 47 -6.85 10.41 -12.95
N THR A 48 -5.81 11.10 -12.53
CA THR A 48 -5.07 12.02 -13.38
C THR A 48 -3.60 11.60 -13.49
N PRO A 49 -2.90 11.91 -14.60
CA PRO A 49 -1.48 11.59 -14.75
C PRO A 49 -0.62 12.10 -13.60
N LEU A 50 -0.90 13.31 -13.12
CA LEU A 50 -0.13 13.93 -12.04
C LEU A 50 -0.36 13.22 -10.70
N ARG A 51 -1.62 12.88 -10.36
CA ARG A 51 -1.94 12.11 -9.15
C ARG A 51 -1.32 10.73 -9.19
N LEU A 52 -1.39 10.06 -10.35
CA LEU A 52 -0.79 8.75 -10.53
C LEU A 52 0.73 8.80 -10.37
N ALA A 53 1.39 9.78 -10.99
CA ALA A 53 2.83 9.96 -10.88
C ALA A 53 3.27 10.18 -9.42
N ALA A 54 2.59 11.07 -8.70
CA ALA A 54 2.87 11.32 -7.29
C ALA A 54 2.65 10.08 -6.42
N PHE A 55 1.56 9.35 -6.64
CA PHE A 55 1.24 8.12 -5.93
C PHE A 55 2.28 7.02 -6.20
N LEU A 56 2.62 6.78 -7.47
CA LEU A 56 3.62 5.77 -7.84
C LEU A 56 5.02 6.13 -7.32
N ALA A 57 5.40 7.41 -7.36
CA ALA A 57 6.67 7.86 -6.80
C ALA A 57 6.76 7.55 -5.31
N GLN A 58 5.70 7.82 -4.55
CA GLN A 58 5.66 7.57 -3.11
C GLN A 58 5.71 6.07 -2.80
N ILE A 59 4.83 5.27 -3.39
CA ILE A 59 4.83 3.82 -3.13
C ILE A 59 6.13 3.15 -3.62
N GLY A 60 6.68 3.60 -4.73
CA GLY A 60 7.95 3.08 -5.25
C GLY A 60 9.12 3.38 -4.32
N HIS A 61 9.14 4.56 -3.72
CA HIS A 61 10.14 4.93 -2.72
C HIS A 61 10.02 4.09 -1.45
N GLU A 62 8.84 4.06 -0.84
CA GLU A 62 8.57 3.39 0.44
C GLU A 62 8.72 1.87 0.36
N SER A 63 8.33 1.26 -0.75
CA SER A 63 8.38 -0.19 -0.94
C SER A 63 9.67 -0.70 -1.60
N CYS A 64 10.65 0.19 -1.84
CA CYS A 64 11.82 -0.13 -2.64
C CYS A 64 11.41 -0.75 -4.00
N ARG A 65 10.62 -0.01 -4.78
CA ARG A 65 10.12 -0.44 -6.10
C ARG A 65 9.27 -1.71 -6.05
N LEU A 66 8.37 -1.79 -5.07
CA LEU A 66 7.49 -2.94 -4.80
C LEU A 66 8.23 -4.22 -4.34
N CYS A 67 9.51 -4.11 -3.96
CA CYS A 67 10.27 -5.26 -3.45
C CYS A 67 9.81 -5.69 -2.06
N PHE A 68 9.42 -4.73 -1.22
CA PHE A 68 9.05 -4.97 0.17
C PHE A 68 7.59 -4.56 0.43
N SER A 69 6.79 -5.52 0.86
CA SER A 69 5.42 -5.31 1.36
C SER A 69 5.31 -5.52 2.87
N GLU A 70 6.41 -5.90 3.50
CA GLU A 70 6.51 -6.10 4.95
C GLU A 70 7.91 -5.71 5.41
N GLU A 71 7.99 -5.02 6.55
CA GLU A 71 9.26 -4.65 7.16
C GLU A 71 10.11 -5.88 7.47
N ILE A 72 11.39 -5.84 7.11
CA ILE A 72 12.35 -6.94 7.33
C ILE A 72 12.61 -7.14 8.82
N ALA A 73 12.60 -6.06 9.61
CA ALA A 73 12.77 -6.12 11.05
C ALA A 73 11.66 -6.95 11.71
N LYS A 74 11.99 -7.61 12.81
CA LYS A 74 11.06 -8.49 13.54
C LYS A 74 9.94 -7.75 14.27
N GLY A 75 10.02 -6.41 14.36
CA GLY A 75 9.02 -5.57 15.02
C GLY A 75 9.22 -5.46 16.55
N ASP A 76 10.30 -6.01 17.08
CA ASP A 76 10.58 -5.97 18.54
C ASP A 76 10.73 -4.52 19.06
N ALA A 77 11.23 -3.61 18.21
CA ALA A 77 11.36 -2.19 18.54
C ALA A 77 10.00 -1.47 18.72
N TYR A 78 8.92 -2.07 18.26
CA TYR A 78 7.57 -1.53 18.38
C TYR A 78 6.77 -2.12 19.53
N GLU A 79 7.35 -3.10 20.26
CA GLU A 79 6.72 -3.73 21.40
C GLU A 79 6.55 -2.74 22.55
N GLY A 80 5.34 -2.65 23.11
CA GLY A 80 5.04 -1.76 24.22
C GLY A 80 5.01 -0.25 23.86
N ARG A 81 5.14 0.11 22.61
CA ARG A 81 5.09 1.50 22.13
C ARG A 81 3.66 2.05 22.23
N LYS A 82 3.37 2.77 23.30
CA LYS A 82 2.04 3.38 23.58
C LYS A 82 1.66 4.45 22.56
N ASP A 83 2.64 5.18 22.03
CA ASP A 83 2.46 6.19 20.96
C ASP A 83 1.97 5.57 19.64
N LEU A 84 2.25 4.29 19.42
CA LEU A 84 1.74 3.50 18.29
C LEU A 84 0.48 2.69 18.65
N GLY A 85 0.01 2.79 19.88
CA GLY A 85 -1.10 1.98 20.37
C GLY A 85 -0.75 0.51 20.65
N ASN A 86 0.52 0.14 20.64
CA ASN A 86 1.01 -1.22 20.87
C ASN A 86 1.12 -1.50 22.38
N ILE A 87 -0.02 -1.76 23.00
CA ILE A 87 -0.12 -1.90 24.47
C ILE A 87 -0.18 -3.36 24.95
N HIS A 88 -0.37 -4.30 24.04
CA HIS A 88 -0.44 -5.72 24.37
C HIS A 88 0.81 -6.47 23.93
N LYS A 89 1.15 -7.54 24.65
CA LYS A 89 2.28 -8.41 24.29
C LYS A 89 2.09 -9.02 22.91
N GLY A 90 3.08 -8.84 22.04
CA GLY A 90 3.06 -9.31 20.65
C GLY A 90 2.58 -8.26 19.65
N ASP A 91 2.13 -7.10 20.11
CA ASP A 91 1.69 -6.02 19.23
C ASP A 91 2.81 -5.53 18.31
N GLY A 92 4.05 -5.47 18.79
CA GLY A 92 5.20 -5.06 17.99
C GLY A 92 5.36 -5.92 16.72
N LYS A 93 5.27 -7.23 16.85
CA LYS A 93 5.32 -8.15 15.70
C LYS A 93 4.07 -8.10 14.84
N LYS A 94 2.91 -7.96 15.47
CA LYS A 94 1.62 -7.95 14.79
C LYS A 94 1.45 -6.70 13.93
N TYR A 95 1.91 -5.56 14.40
CA TYR A 95 1.70 -4.25 13.78
C TYR A 95 3.00 -3.60 13.27
N LYS A 96 4.03 -4.40 12.98
CA LYS A 96 5.22 -3.93 12.26
C LYS A 96 4.85 -3.43 10.87
N GLY A 97 5.68 -2.62 10.26
CA GLY A 97 5.44 -2.03 8.95
C GLY A 97 4.97 -3.03 7.91
N ARG A 98 3.79 -2.79 7.35
CA ARG A 98 3.17 -3.60 6.29
C ARG A 98 2.54 -2.74 5.22
N GLY A 99 2.36 -3.36 4.06
CA GLY A 99 1.88 -2.67 2.87
C GLY A 99 2.96 -1.87 2.16
N LEU A 100 2.62 -1.32 1.00
CA LEU A 100 3.58 -0.59 0.16
C LEU A 100 4.07 0.73 0.76
N ILE A 101 3.38 1.26 1.76
CA ILE A 101 3.73 2.48 2.50
C ILE A 101 4.13 2.22 3.96
N GLN A 102 4.39 0.96 4.32
CA GLN A 102 4.96 0.55 5.61
C GLN A 102 4.22 1.11 6.84
N VAL A 103 2.89 1.02 6.87
CA VAL A 103 2.10 1.46 8.01
C VAL A 103 2.44 0.64 9.26
N THR A 104 2.89 1.32 10.30
CA THR A 104 3.41 0.74 11.55
C THR A 104 2.61 1.23 12.75
N SER A 105 1.39 0.77 12.95
CA SER A 105 0.68 1.06 14.20
C SER A 105 -0.53 0.19 14.39
N ARG A 106 -0.87 -0.07 15.65
CA ARG A 106 -2.20 -0.49 16.03
C ARG A 106 -3.07 0.76 16.09
N CYS A 107 -4.10 0.86 15.24
CA CYS A 107 -5.07 1.93 15.39
C CYS A 107 -5.84 1.73 16.71
N PRO A 108 -5.72 2.63 17.71
CA PRO A 108 -6.26 2.41 19.05
C PRO A 108 -7.78 2.22 19.09
N THR A 109 -8.48 2.65 18.05
CA THR A 109 -9.94 2.63 17.98
C THR A 109 -10.48 1.72 16.87
N GLY A 110 -9.61 1.04 16.10
CA GLY A 110 -10.05 0.34 14.89
C GLY A 110 -10.56 1.27 13.79
N LYS A 111 -10.56 2.58 14.04
CA LYS A 111 -10.97 3.63 13.10
C LYS A 111 -9.78 4.53 12.82
N ALA A 112 -9.56 4.89 11.56
CA ALA A 112 -8.67 5.98 11.24
C ALA A 112 -9.16 7.24 11.96
N ARG A 113 -8.24 8.16 12.32
CA ARG A 113 -8.57 9.41 13.01
C ARG A 113 -9.64 10.26 12.30
N ASP A 114 -9.87 10.03 11.03
CA ASP A 114 -10.83 10.72 10.17
C ASP A 114 -12.14 9.93 9.94
N GLY A 115 -12.33 8.81 10.66
CA GLY A 115 -13.54 8.00 10.53
C GLY A 115 -13.57 7.06 9.31
N THR A 116 -12.49 6.98 8.54
CA THR A 116 -12.38 6.04 7.42
C THR A 116 -11.82 4.69 7.91
N GLU A 117 -12.45 3.59 7.53
CA GLU A 117 -12.07 2.21 7.93
C GLU A 117 -10.74 1.72 7.30
N THR A 118 -9.88 2.61 6.85
CA THR A 118 -8.78 2.33 5.94
C THR A 118 -7.53 1.74 6.57
N CYS A 119 -7.36 1.80 7.90
CA CYS A 119 -6.13 1.31 8.53
C CYS A 119 -5.99 -0.21 8.56
N LEU A 120 -7.06 -0.98 8.54
CA LEU A 120 -7.01 -2.44 8.73
C LEU A 120 -6.97 -3.25 7.44
N HIS A 121 -7.45 -2.71 6.32
CA HIS A 121 -7.60 -3.48 5.07
C HIS A 121 -6.33 -3.61 4.23
N TRP A 122 -5.37 -2.72 4.38
CA TRP A 122 -4.14 -2.74 3.58
C TRP A 122 -3.18 -3.90 3.95
N GLY A 123 -3.21 -4.34 5.19
CA GLY A 123 -2.33 -5.41 5.65
C GLY A 123 -2.85 -6.82 5.39
N GLU A 124 -4.18 -7.01 5.33
CA GLU A 124 -4.78 -8.34 5.20
C GLU A 124 -4.98 -8.80 3.77
N SER A 125 -5.16 -7.86 2.85
CA SER A 125 -5.39 -8.18 1.46
C SER A 125 -4.16 -8.03 0.55
N ALA A 126 -3.02 -7.52 1.03
CA ALA A 126 -1.78 -7.51 0.26
C ALA A 126 -1.30 -8.96 0.01
N PRO A 127 -0.84 -9.31 -1.20
CA PRO A 127 -0.36 -10.64 -1.48
C PRO A 127 0.80 -10.96 -0.53
N ARG A 128 0.61 -11.93 0.35
CA ARG A 128 1.66 -12.48 1.20
C ARG A 128 2.64 -13.25 0.32
N ARG A 129 3.91 -13.24 0.68
CA ARG A 129 4.94 -14.02 -0.01
C ARG A 129 4.66 -15.52 0.06
#